data_3e2cf0794983bb561f63027f9719e884
#
_entry.id   3e2cf0794983bb561f63027f9719e884
#
_cell.length_a   1.000
_cell.length_b   1.000
_cell.length_c   1.000
_cell.angle_alpha   90.00
_cell.angle_beta   90.00
_cell.angle_gamma   90.00
#
_symmetry.space_group_name_H-M   'P 1'
#
loop_
_entity.id
_entity.type
_entity.pdbx_description
1 polymer ?
#
loop_
_entity_poly.entity_id
_entity_poly.type
_entity_poly.pdbx_seq_one_letter_code
_entity_poly.pdbx_strand_id
1 'polypeptide(L)'
;FDFDQNSLLSNIVPGDIMEFNYMGNDLLSIEIIKDEINSILIKTDTEISIKKIKKEIQTITSFGFGEIKDSFYKSAKDVGIPDSIIMDFAFIFGWDIDFIFDVRQGDKFSVIFETDYSEGERISSGDIVLAEFINKDKKFIAQRFFDEIQGKQYFNEKGENVKKAFLRAPLDFAYIS
;
A
#
# COMPACT_ATOMS: atom_id res chain seq x y z
N PHE A 1 -7.61 38.49 -0.94
CA PHE A 1 -7.65 37.01 -1.03
C PHE A 1 -6.79 36.58 -2.22
N ASP A 2 -5.71 35.88 -1.94
CA ASP A 2 -4.78 35.43 -2.95
C ASP A 2 -5.48 34.36 -3.82
N PHE A 3 -5.36 34.47 -5.13
CA PHE A 3 -6.04 33.58 -6.10
C PHE A 3 -5.68 32.10 -5.87
N ASP A 4 -4.51 31.85 -5.27
CA ASP A 4 -4.00 30.50 -4.96
C ASP A 4 -4.71 29.86 -3.75
N GLN A 5 -5.20 30.64 -2.80
CA GLN A 5 -5.91 30.13 -1.61
C GLN A 5 -7.34 29.65 -1.94
N ASN A 6 -8.02 30.29 -2.90
CA ASN A 6 -9.35 29.86 -3.33
C ASN A 6 -9.31 28.52 -4.08
N SER A 7 -8.22 28.21 -4.76
CA SER A 7 -8.05 26.92 -5.47
C SER A 7 -7.97 25.73 -4.51
N LEU A 8 -7.51 25.92 -3.28
CA LEU A 8 -7.42 24.86 -2.27
C LEU A 8 -8.80 24.44 -1.77
N LEU A 9 -9.74 25.38 -1.62
CA LEU A 9 -11.10 25.10 -1.16
C LEU A 9 -11.98 24.49 -2.26
N SER A 10 -11.68 24.75 -3.52
CA SER A 10 -12.42 24.15 -4.66
C SER A 10 -12.21 22.63 -4.77
N ASN A 11 -11.23 22.10 -4.08
CA ASN A 11 -10.91 20.66 -4.06
C ASN A 11 -11.62 19.88 -2.93
N ILE A 12 -12.55 20.49 -2.19
CA ILE A 12 -13.36 19.79 -1.18
C ILE A 12 -14.34 18.88 -1.91
N VAL A 13 -14.33 17.59 -1.53
CA VAL A 13 -15.16 16.56 -2.16
C VAL A 13 -15.98 15.81 -1.10
N PRO A 14 -17.09 15.18 -1.48
CA PRO A 14 -17.81 14.29 -0.58
C PRO A 14 -16.91 13.17 -0.04
N GLY A 15 -16.91 13.00 1.28
CA GLY A 15 -16.03 12.03 1.97
C GLY A 15 -14.86 12.67 2.72
N ASP A 16 -14.53 13.95 2.45
CA ASP A 16 -13.56 14.68 3.26
C ASP A 16 -14.06 14.84 4.70
N ILE A 17 -13.16 14.71 5.67
CA ILE A 17 -13.44 14.92 7.09
C ILE A 17 -13.10 16.35 7.44
N MET A 18 -13.98 17.05 8.14
CA MET A 18 -13.76 18.41 8.64
C MET A 18 -13.74 18.43 10.15
N GLU A 19 -12.63 18.90 10.72
CA GLU A 19 -12.49 19.13 12.15
C GLU A 19 -12.53 20.62 12.46
N PHE A 20 -13.36 20.99 13.45
CA PHE A 20 -13.54 22.38 13.86
C PHE A 20 -12.99 22.56 15.26
N ASN A 21 -12.03 23.49 15.42
CA ASN A 21 -11.41 23.80 16.70
C ASN A 21 -11.94 25.13 17.23
N TYR A 22 -12.43 25.10 18.47
CA TYR A 22 -13.02 26.26 19.14
C TYR A 22 -12.28 26.60 20.44
N MET A 23 -12.29 27.88 20.80
CA MET A 23 -11.94 28.35 22.13
C MET A 23 -13.14 29.13 22.70
N GLY A 24 -13.89 28.52 23.62
CA GLY A 24 -15.20 29.03 24.03
C GLY A 24 -16.20 28.99 22.86
N ASN A 25 -16.67 30.16 22.44
CA ASN A 25 -17.57 30.30 21.28
C ASN A 25 -16.85 30.72 19.99
N ASP A 26 -15.55 30.98 20.06
CA ASP A 26 -14.78 31.47 18.92
C ASP A 26 -14.19 30.31 18.14
N LEU A 27 -14.45 30.25 16.83
CA LEU A 27 -13.85 29.31 15.91
C LEU A 27 -12.40 29.74 15.64
N LEU A 28 -11.43 28.89 16.00
CA LEU A 28 -10.00 29.17 15.82
C LEU A 28 -9.48 28.63 14.49
N SER A 29 -9.90 27.42 14.13
CA SER A 29 -9.48 26.79 12.89
C SER A 29 -10.45 25.73 12.40
N ILE A 30 -10.37 25.46 11.10
CA ILE A 30 -11.00 24.31 10.45
C ILE A 30 -9.88 23.53 9.79
N GLU A 31 -9.78 22.24 10.05
CA GLU A 31 -8.89 21.33 9.35
C GLU A 31 -9.70 20.40 8.45
N ILE A 32 -9.40 20.40 7.16
CA ILE A 32 -10.03 19.53 6.16
C ILE A 32 -9.04 18.41 5.85
N ILE A 33 -9.31 17.22 6.36
CA ILE A 33 -8.48 16.03 6.20
C ILE A 33 -8.80 15.39 4.85
N LYS A 34 -7.80 15.32 3.98
CA LYS A 34 -7.90 14.76 2.63
C LYS A 34 -7.55 13.27 2.60
N ASP A 35 -6.52 12.92 3.33
CA ASP A 35 -6.01 11.56 3.52
C ASP A 35 -5.13 11.53 4.78
N GLU A 36 -4.47 10.41 5.02
CA GLU A 36 -3.67 10.19 6.23
C GLU A 36 -2.51 11.17 6.42
N ILE A 37 -2.04 11.82 5.34
CA ILE A 37 -0.87 12.70 5.32
C ILE A 37 -1.14 14.12 4.85
N ASN A 38 -2.25 14.37 4.18
CA ASN A 38 -2.58 15.67 3.61
C ASN A 38 -3.82 16.26 4.26
N SER A 39 -3.71 17.51 4.72
CA SER A 39 -4.85 18.29 5.17
C SER A 39 -4.75 19.74 4.70
N ILE A 40 -5.86 20.46 4.80
CA ILE A 40 -5.95 21.89 4.55
C ILE A 40 -6.34 22.55 5.87
N LEU A 41 -5.46 23.38 6.43
CA LEU A 41 -5.72 24.14 7.65
C LEU A 41 -6.17 25.56 7.31
N ILE A 42 -7.35 25.92 7.79
CA ILE A 42 -7.92 27.27 7.72
C ILE A 42 -7.87 27.84 9.14
N LYS A 43 -7.08 28.88 9.36
CA LYS A 43 -7.08 29.65 10.62
C LYS A 43 -7.99 30.85 10.49
N THR A 44 -8.77 31.14 11.56
CA THR A 44 -9.79 32.18 11.56
C THR A 44 -9.54 33.27 12.63
N ASP A 45 -8.27 33.36 13.12
CA ASP A 45 -7.91 34.34 14.16
C ASP A 45 -8.00 35.80 13.63
N THR A 46 -6.88 36.53 13.53
CA THR A 46 -6.86 37.96 13.11
C THR A 46 -7.06 38.13 11.61
N GLU A 47 -6.53 37.23 10.80
CA GLU A 47 -6.70 37.18 9.35
C GLU A 47 -6.94 35.72 8.93
N ILE A 48 -7.87 35.51 8.01
CA ILE A 48 -8.14 34.16 7.48
C ILE A 48 -6.89 33.73 6.67
N SER A 49 -6.28 32.64 7.09
CA SER A 49 -5.17 32.03 6.38
C SER A 49 -5.46 30.58 6.05
N ILE A 50 -5.14 30.18 4.82
CA ILE A 50 -5.35 28.81 4.32
C ILE A 50 -3.99 28.23 3.98
N LYS A 51 -3.68 27.07 4.56
CA LYS A 51 -2.40 26.37 4.32
C LYS A 51 -2.62 24.91 4.05
N LYS A 52 -1.89 24.38 3.09
CA LYS A 52 -1.77 22.95 2.88
C LYS A 52 -0.80 22.40 3.91
N ILE A 53 -1.24 21.42 4.68
CA ILE A 53 -0.44 20.66 5.63
C ILE A 53 -0.11 19.33 5.00
N LYS A 54 1.15 18.95 5.03
CA LYS A 54 1.62 17.63 4.68
C LYS A 54 2.42 17.10 5.85
N LYS A 55 1.94 16.01 6.45
CA LYS A 55 2.66 15.37 7.55
C LYS A 55 3.97 14.76 7.06
N GLU A 56 5.00 14.78 7.89
CA GLU A 56 6.23 14.05 7.63
C GLU A 56 6.00 12.55 7.71
N ILE A 57 6.50 11.82 6.71
CA ILE A 57 6.43 10.37 6.66
C ILE A 57 7.82 9.81 6.95
N GLN A 58 7.89 8.88 7.89
CA GLN A 58 9.06 8.07 8.14
C GLN A 58 8.80 6.64 7.67
N THR A 59 9.47 6.22 6.61
CA THR A 59 9.38 4.85 6.10
C THR A 59 10.40 3.97 6.82
N ILE A 60 9.93 2.91 7.46
CA ILE A 60 10.73 1.94 8.20
C ILE A 60 10.63 0.59 7.49
N THR A 61 11.77 -0.07 7.32
CA THR A 61 11.82 -1.44 6.80
C THR A 61 11.44 -2.42 7.91
N SER A 62 10.42 -3.22 7.64
CA SER A 62 9.90 -4.27 8.50
C SER A 62 10.10 -5.64 7.84
N PHE A 63 10.08 -6.70 8.62
CA PHE A 63 10.18 -8.06 8.09
C PHE A 63 9.25 -9.01 8.83
N GLY A 64 8.86 -10.08 8.11
CA GLY A 64 8.09 -11.18 8.69
C GLY A 64 8.51 -12.49 8.03
N PHE A 65 8.47 -13.57 8.80
CA PHE A 65 8.76 -14.91 8.30
C PHE A 65 8.01 -15.95 9.12
N GLY A 66 7.75 -17.09 8.51
CA GLY A 66 7.04 -18.16 9.21
C GLY A 66 6.95 -19.44 8.40
N GLU A 67 6.32 -20.43 9.03
CA GLU A 67 5.98 -21.70 8.44
C GLU A 67 4.46 -21.87 8.40
N ILE A 68 3.94 -22.43 7.32
CA ILE A 68 2.51 -22.64 7.13
C ILE A 68 2.03 -23.73 8.11
N LYS A 69 1.03 -23.37 8.92
CA LYS A 69 0.36 -24.31 9.84
C LYS A 69 -1.02 -24.71 9.32
N ASP A 70 -1.81 -23.75 8.87
CA ASP A 70 -3.15 -23.97 8.32
C ASP A 70 -3.24 -23.40 6.90
N SER A 71 -3.17 -22.06 6.76
CA SER A 71 -3.17 -21.32 5.50
C SER A 71 -2.08 -20.28 5.52
N PHE A 72 -1.66 -19.81 4.33
CA PHE A 72 -0.71 -18.72 4.22
C PHE A 72 -1.20 -17.46 4.96
N TYR A 73 -2.45 -17.06 4.68
CA TYR A 73 -3.02 -15.86 5.30
C TYR A 73 -2.95 -15.91 6.84
N LYS A 74 -3.44 -17.01 7.43
CA LYS A 74 -3.46 -17.15 8.91
C LYS A 74 -2.05 -17.19 9.49
N SER A 75 -1.14 -17.96 8.90
CA SER A 75 0.23 -18.09 9.37
C SER A 75 1.01 -16.77 9.26
N ALA A 76 0.78 -15.99 8.20
CA ALA A 76 1.38 -14.67 8.01
C ALA A 76 0.79 -13.64 9.00
N LYS A 77 -0.51 -13.69 9.24
CA LYS A 77 -1.19 -12.84 10.23
C LYS A 77 -0.68 -13.10 11.65
N ASP A 78 -0.49 -14.37 12.01
CA ASP A 78 -0.01 -14.78 13.34
C ASP A 78 1.40 -14.26 13.66
N VAL A 79 2.23 -14.00 12.65
CA VAL A 79 3.56 -13.40 12.80
C VAL A 79 3.57 -11.87 12.61
N GLY A 80 2.38 -11.25 12.56
CA GLY A 80 2.22 -9.80 12.55
C GLY A 80 2.38 -9.13 11.18
N ILE A 81 2.36 -9.87 10.08
CA ILE A 81 2.37 -9.28 8.74
C ILE A 81 1.02 -8.61 8.48
N PRO A 82 1.00 -7.35 7.99
CA PRO A 82 -0.22 -6.63 7.66
C PRO A 82 -1.03 -7.30 6.54
N ASP A 83 -2.36 -7.16 6.59
CA ASP A 83 -3.25 -7.75 5.59
C ASP A 83 -2.92 -7.31 4.16
N SER A 84 -2.62 -6.02 3.95
CA SER A 84 -2.21 -5.50 2.64
C SER A 84 -0.95 -6.19 2.11
N ILE A 85 0.05 -6.40 2.96
CA ILE A 85 1.30 -7.08 2.59
C ILE A 85 1.04 -8.56 2.30
N ILE A 86 0.16 -9.23 3.06
CA ILE A 86 -0.23 -10.63 2.79
C ILE A 86 -0.90 -10.75 1.41
N MET A 87 -1.78 -9.81 1.08
CA MET A 87 -2.47 -9.79 -0.22
C MET A 87 -1.50 -9.48 -1.36
N ASP A 88 -0.61 -8.51 -1.18
CA ASP A 88 0.42 -8.18 -2.17
C ASP A 88 1.39 -9.35 -2.41
N PHE A 89 1.77 -10.06 -1.35
CA PHE A 89 2.58 -11.28 -1.44
C PHE A 89 1.89 -12.36 -2.28
N ALA A 90 0.62 -12.63 -1.98
CA ALA A 90 -0.17 -13.58 -2.75
C ALA A 90 -0.34 -13.15 -4.21
N PHE A 91 -0.49 -11.85 -4.46
CA PHE A 91 -0.58 -11.31 -5.82
C PHE A 91 0.74 -11.42 -6.61
N ILE A 92 1.88 -11.19 -5.95
CA ILE A 92 3.21 -11.32 -6.57
C ILE A 92 3.46 -12.75 -7.06
N PHE A 93 3.18 -13.74 -6.22
CA PHE A 93 3.45 -15.15 -6.53
C PHE A 93 2.27 -15.90 -7.16
N GLY A 94 1.10 -15.28 -7.27
CA GLY A 94 -0.15 -15.94 -7.71
C GLY A 94 -0.13 -16.50 -9.14
N TRP A 95 0.90 -16.16 -9.94
CA TRP A 95 1.12 -16.77 -11.26
C TRP A 95 1.84 -18.11 -11.20
N ASP A 96 2.60 -18.35 -10.15
CA ASP A 96 3.42 -19.54 -9.99
C ASP A 96 2.90 -20.45 -8.87
N ILE A 97 2.08 -19.92 -7.94
CA ILE A 97 1.57 -20.62 -6.76
C ILE A 97 0.08 -20.32 -6.59
N ASP A 98 -0.73 -21.37 -6.56
CA ASP A 98 -2.11 -21.27 -6.11
C ASP A 98 -2.15 -21.39 -4.58
N PHE A 99 -2.37 -20.25 -3.91
CA PHE A 99 -2.38 -20.19 -2.44
C PHE A 99 -3.52 -20.96 -1.78
N ILE A 100 -4.52 -21.42 -2.56
CA ILE A 100 -5.62 -22.25 -2.08
C ILE A 100 -5.28 -23.74 -2.22
N PHE A 101 -4.70 -24.12 -3.37
CA PHE A 101 -4.54 -25.54 -3.71
C PHE A 101 -3.10 -26.06 -3.62
N ASP A 102 -2.07 -25.20 -3.79
CA ASP A 102 -0.67 -25.63 -3.80
C ASP A 102 0.00 -25.58 -2.45
N VAL A 103 -0.41 -24.65 -1.58
CA VAL A 103 0.22 -24.39 -0.27
C VAL A 103 -0.07 -25.55 0.69
N ARG A 104 0.97 -25.97 1.42
CA ARG A 104 0.94 -27.09 2.36
C ARG A 104 1.49 -26.69 3.71
N GLN A 105 1.07 -27.44 4.73
CA GLN A 105 1.71 -27.38 6.04
C GLN A 105 3.21 -27.70 5.90
N GLY A 106 4.05 -26.89 6.53
CA GLY A 106 5.50 -27.00 6.45
C GLY A 106 6.15 -26.12 5.38
N ASP A 107 5.37 -25.57 4.42
CA ASP A 107 5.88 -24.53 3.50
C ASP A 107 6.31 -23.29 4.29
N LYS A 108 7.27 -22.54 3.76
CA LYS A 108 7.86 -21.39 4.47
C LYS A 108 7.74 -20.12 3.65
N PHE A 109 7.63 -19.01 4.36
CA PHE A 109 7.60 -17.68 3.75
C PHE A 109 8.49 -16.71 4.51
N SER A 110 9.02 -15.74 3.81
CA SER A 110 9.66 -14.55 4.38
C SER A 110 9.38 -13.34 3.51
N VAL A 111 9.26 -12.18 4.15
CA VAL A 111 8.98 -10.92 3.47
C VAL A 111 9.68 -9.77 4.17
N ILE A 112 10.29 -8.89 3.38
CA ILE A 112 10.77 -7.57 3.78
C ILE A 112 9.87 -6.55 3.10
N PHE A 113 9.32 -5.64 3.87
CA PHE A 113 8.37 -4.64 3.40
C PHE A 113 8.57 -3.30 4.10
N GLU A 114 8.08 -2.25 3.50
CA GLU A 114 8.08 -0.91 4.06
C GLU A 114 6.83 -0.68 4.92
N THR A 115 6.96 0.13 5.95
CA THR A 115 5.87 0.58 6.80
C THR A 115 6.04 2.07 7.02
N ASP A 116 5.01 2.84 6.72
CA ASP A 116 5.03 4.29 6.85
C ASP A 116 4.44 4.73 8.18
N TYR A 117 5.15 5.60 8.85
CA TYR A 117 4.77 6.21 10.11
C TYR A 117 4.71 7.72 9.96
N SER A 118 3.79 8.36 10.70
CA SER A 118 3.75 9.79 10.90
C SER A 118 3.44 10.06 12.36
N GLU A 119 4.20 10.96 12.98
CA GLU A 119 4.04 11.34 14.39
C GLU A 119 4.06 10.12 15.37
N GLY A 120 4.76 9.04 14.97
CA GLY A 120 4.87 7.81 15.75
C GLY A 120 3.70 6.82 15.54
N GLU A 121 2.69 7.19 14.78
CA GLU A 121 1.58 6.32 14.41
C GLU A 121 1.80 5.70 13.02
N ARG A 122 1.43 4.44 12.87
CA ARG A 122 1.47 3.76 11.59
C ARG A 122 0.32 4.24 10.73
N ILE A 123 0.65 4.84 9.56
CA ILE A 123 -0.34 5.36 8.62
C ILE A 123 -0.61 4.41 7.46
N SER A 124 0.41 3.68 6.99
CA SER A 124 0.22 2.72 5.90
C SER A 124 1.21 1.56 6.00
N SER A 125 0.93 0.48 5.26
CA SER A 125 1.95 -0.47 4.87
C SER A 125 2.41 -0.05 3.49
N GLY A 126 3.70 0.16 3.36
CA GLY A 126 4.32 0.43 2.08
C GLY A 126 4.41 -0.82 1.20
N ASP A 127 5.41 -0.84 0.36
CA ASP A 127 5.59 -1.91 -0.62
C ASP A 127 6.45 -3.06 -0.10
N ILE A 128 6.26 -4.24 -0.65
CA ILE A 128 7.19 -5.36 -0.50
C ILE A 128 8.51 -5.01 -1.20
N VAL A 129 9.62 -5.15 -0.49
CA VAL A 129 10.99 -4.98 -1.00
C VAL A 129 11.53 -6.30 -1.53
N LEU A 130 11.35 -7.36 -0.74
CA LEU A 130 11.79 -8.72 -1.05
C LEU A 130 10.80 -9.71 -0.46
N ALA A 131 10.42 -10.70 -1.23
CA ALA A 131 9.60 -11.82 -0.78
C ALA A 131 10.21 -13.15 -1.19
N GLU A 132 10.09 -14.15 -0.31
CA GLU A 132 10.48 -15.52 -0.57
C GLU A 132 9.37 -16.46 -0.12
N PHE A 133 9.06 -17.45 -0.94
CA PHE A 133 8.17 -18.54 -0.61
C PHE A 133 8.82 -19.88 -0.96
N ILE A 134 8.81 -20.83 -0.05
CA ILE A 134 9.33 -22.19 -0.26
C ILE A 134 8.15 -23.15 -0.20
N ASN A 135 7.81 -23.71 -1.35
CA ASN A 135 6.73 -24.68 -1.51
C ASN A 135 7.31 -26.00 -2.00
N LYS A 136 7.15 -27.06 -1.24
CA LYS A 136 7.66 -28.41 -1.59
C LYS A 136 9.13 -28.38 -2.02
N ASP A 137 9.99 -27.73 -1.23
CA ASP A 137 11.43 -27.53 -1.48
C ASP A 137 11.75 -26.63 -2.70
N LYS A 138 10.77 -26.19 -3.45
CA LYS A 138 10.97 -25.21 -4.53
C LYS A 138 10.91 -23.81 -3.98
N LYS A 139 11.97 -23.04 -4.26
CA LYS A 139 12.11 -21.67 -3.83
C LYS A 139 11.60 -20.71 -4.89
N PHE A 140 10.80 -19.73 -4.46
CA PHE A 140 10.33 -18.61 -5.26
C PHE A 140 10.79 -17.32 -4.60
N ILE A 141 11.42 -16.44 -5.36
CA ILE A 141 11.88 -15.14 -4.89
C ILE A 141 11.31 -14.05 -5.77
N ALA A 142 10.96 -12.93 -5.14
CA ALA A 142 10.54 -11.72 -5.82
C ALA A 142 11.20 -10.51 -5.15
N GLN A 143 12.06 -9.81 -5.89
CA GLN A 143 12.71 -8.59 -5.46
C GLN A 143 12.14 -7.40 -6.22
N ARG A 144 11.82 -6.32 -5.50
CA ARG A 144 11.34 -5.07 -6.07
C ARG A 144 12.47 -4.32 -6.77
N PHE A 145 12.17 -3.84 -7.98
CA PHE A 145 12.93 -2.84 -8.69
C PHE A 145 11.98 -1.73 -9.16
N PHE A 146 12.50 -0.54 -9.24
CA PHE A 146 11.75 0.61 -9.74
C PHE A 146 12.25 0.95 -11.15
N ASP A 147 11.35 0.91 -12.12
CA ASP A 147 11.58 1.33 -13.49
C ASP A 147 10.92 2.69 -13.72
N GLU A 148 11.61 3.63 -14.37
CA GLU A 148 11.11 5.00 -14.57
C GLU A 148 9.86 5.05 -15.47
N ILE A 149 9.67 4.06 -16.34
CA ILE A 149 8.56 4.01 -17.31
C ILE A 149 7.44 3.12 -16.78
N GLN A 150 7.77 1.94 -16.25
CA GLN A 150 6.82 0.92 -15.83
C GLN A 150 6.49 0.99 -14.32
N GLY A 151 7.22 1.81 -13.58
CA GLY A 151 7.08 1.92 -12.14
C GLY A 151 7.63 0.71 -11.38
N LYS A 152 6.95 0.33 -10.32
CA LYS A 152 7.32 -0.77 -9.45
C LYS A 152 7.14 -2.12 -10.14
N GLN A 153 8.23 -2.90 -10.23
CA GLN A 153 8.28 -4.24 -10.81
C GLN A 153 8.94 -5.22 -9.85
N TYR A 154 8.61 -6.52 -9.99
CA TYR A 154 9.19 -7.59 -9.20
C TYR A 154 9.89 -8.61 -10.11
N PHE A 155 11.11 -8.99 -9.75
CA PHE A 155 11.94 -9.91 -10.53
C PHE A 155 12.43 -11.08 -9.66
N ASN A 156 12.53 -12.25 -10.29
CA ASN A 156 13.13 -13.43 -9.66
C ASN A 156 14.67 -13.40 -9.71
N GLU A 157 15.33 -14.43 -9.17
CA GLU A 157 16.80 -14.56 -9.14
C GLU A 157 17.45 -14.54 -10.53
N LYS A 158 16.69 -14.84 -11.59
CA LYS A 158 17.17 -14.85 -12.97
C LYS A 158 16.96 -13.51 -13.69
N GLY A 159 16.38 -12.52 -13.01
CA GLY A 159 16.02 -11.26 -13.62
C GLY A 159 14.77 -11.32 -14.50
N GLU A 160 13.95 -12.36 -14.35
CA GLU A 160 12.67 -12.48 -15.04
C GLU A 160 11.58 -11.81 -14.21
N ASN A 161 10.70 -11.06 -14.87
CA ASN A 161 9.56 -10.42 -14.18
C ASN A 161 8.61 -11.49 -13.64
N VAL A 162 8.34 -11.45 -12.34
CA VAL A 162 7.46 -12.42 -11.66
C VAL A 162 6.00 -12.25 -12.08
N LYS A 163 5.59 -11.02 -12.37
CA LYS A 163 4.31 -10.74 -13.03
C LYS A 163 4.46 -11.04 -14.51
N LYS A 164 4.13 -12.25 -14.92
CA LYS A 164 4.08 -12.57 -16.34
C LYS A 164 3.10 -11.63 -17.03
N ALA A 165 3.60 -10.87 -18.04
CA ALA A 165 2.73 -10.04 -18.84
C ALA A 165 1.59 -10.92 -19.36
N PHE A 166 0.34 -10.48 -19.19
CA PHE A 166 -0.79 -11.06 -19.89
C PHE A 166 -0.47 -10.93 -21.39
N LEU A 167 0.04 -11.98 -21.97
CA LEU A 167 -0.13 -12.16 -23.40
C LEU A 167 -1.64 -12.36 -23.58
N ARG A 168 -2.35 -11.26 -23.86
CA ARG A 168 -3.64 -11.35 -24.49
C ARG A 168 -3.38 -12.09 -25.81
N ALA A 169 -3.48 -13.43 -25.78
CA ALA A 169 -3.79 -14.16 -26.98
C ALA A 169 -5.15 -13.61 -27.38
N PRO A 170 -5.29 -12.96 -28.54
CA PRO A 170 -6.60 -12.68 -29.07
C PRO A 170 -7.27 -14.06 -29.20
N LEU A 171 -8.25 -14.31 -28.35
CA LEU A 171 -9.19 -15.40 -28.63
C LEU A 171 -9.97 -14.90 -29.84
N ASP A 172 -9.52 -15.28 -31.01
CA ASP A 172 -10.36 -15.32 -32.20
C ASP A 172 -11.50 -16.30 -31.87
N PHE A 173 -12.60 -15.73 -31.42
CA PHE A 173 -13.87 -16.45 -31.44
C PHE A 173 -14.21 -16.68 -32.91
N ALA A 174 -13.66 -17.75 -33.48
CA ALA A 174 -14.18 -18.29 -34.71
C ALA A 174 -15.63 -18.69 -34.44
N TYR A 175 -16.55 -17.92 -34.98
CA TYR A 175 -17.94 -18.29 -35.06
C TYR A 175 -18.02 -19.64 -35.75
N ILE A 176 -18.42 -20.66 -35.00
CA ILE A 176 -18.87 -21.95 -35.58
C ILE A 176 -20.30 -21.70 -36.02
N SER A 177 -20.52 -21.62 -37.31
CA SER A 177 -21.82 -21.61 -37.99
C SER A 177 -22.43 -23.00 -37.94
#